data_290ba14d8b7d598f6e2183db858b4b9e
#
_entry.id   290ba14d8b7d598f6e2183db858b4b9e
#
_cell.length_a   1.000
_cell.length_b   1.000
_cell.length_c   1.000
_cell.angle_alpha   90.00
_cell.angle_beta   90.00
_cell.angle_gamma   90.00
#
_symmetry.space_group_name_H-M   'P 1'
#
loop_
_entity.id
_entity.type
_entity.pdbx_description
1 polymer ?
#
loop_
_entity_poly.entity_id
_entity_poly.type
_entity_poly.pdbx_seq_one_letter_code
_entity_poly.pdbx_strand_id
1 'polypeptide(L)'
;DGFKKPEDVALFKTTESGDKGQFLAGDPSWVQYDEDIIKNNGLDLKVVRAGSEQAVLAALDAAYSRKQPILFYFWTPHSIHAKYDLTAVKLPEYTEQCYATASSGGVNCDYPKDVLFKIAWADLKNKAPDAYQFLKNMQYTDKDQIGMIASVELDKKTAEQAARDWISKNESVWKTWIPAK
;
A
#
# COMPACT_ATOMS: atom_id res chain seq x y z
N ASP A 1 -7.77 13.69 -5.73
CA ASP A 1 -8.09 14.34 -7.01
C ASP A 1 -6.88 14.73 -7.89
N GLY A 2 -5.65 14.29 -7.57
CA GLY A 2 -4.42 14.62 -8.30
C GLY A 2 -3.96 16.08 -8.13
N PHE A 3 -2.82 16.39 -8.71
CA PHE A 3 -2.30 17.76 -8.74
C PHE A 3 -2.93 18.51 -9.93
N LYS A 4 -3.72 19.53 -9.64
CA LYS A 4 -4.45 20.29 -10.67
C LYS A 4 -3.74 21.60 -11.05
N LYS A 5 -2.84 22.07 -10.20
CA LYS A 5 -2.13 23.34 -10.36
C LYS A 5 -0.66 23.21 -9.96
N PRO A 6 0.24 24.00 -10.55
CA PRO A 6 1.64 24.02 -10.12
C PRO A 6 1.82 24.33 -8.63
N GLU A 7 0.92 25.13 -8.04
CA GLU A 7 0.95 25.47 -6.62
C GLU A 7 0.73 24.27 -5.71
N ASP A 8 -0.04 23.27 -6.16
CA ASP A 8 -0.27 22.05 -5.38
C ASP A 8 1.03 21.29 -5.16
N VAL A 9 1.90 21.25 -6.18
CA VAL A 9 3.22 20.63 -6.11
C VAL A 9 4.19 21.45 -5.26
N ALA A 10 4.10 22.79 -5.31
CA ALA A 10 4.95 23.69 -4.56
C ALA A 10 4.85 23.53 -3.04
N LEU A 11 3.73 22.98 -2.53
CA LEU A 11 3.55 22.66 -1.11
C LEU A 11 4.55 21.63 -0.59
N PHE A 12 5.09 20.79 -1.47
CA PHE A 12 6.00 19.71 -1.12
C PHE A 12 7.49 20.04 -1.33
N LYS A 13 7.84 21.32 -1.55
CA LYS A 13 9.24 21.73 -1.69
C LYS A 13 10.02 21.51 -0.41
N THR A 14 11.23 20.99 -0.57
CA THR A 14 12.19 20.78 0.52
C THR A 14 13.57 21.27 0.09
N THR A 15 14.52 21.32 1.03
CA THR A 15 15.91 21.63 0.70
C THR A 15 16.52 20.64 -0.29
N GLU A 16 16.14 19.36 -0.20
CA GLU A 16 16.67 18.30 -1.06
C GLU A 16 16.06 18.33 -2.46
N SER A 17 14.81 18.75 -2.59
CA SER A 17 14.13 18.85 -3.89
C SER A 17 14.46 20.16 -4.64
N GLY A 18 14.94 21.18 -3.95
CA GLY A 18 15.24 22.49 -4.53
C GLY A 18 13.97 23.22 -4.98
N ASP A 19 13.91 23.62 -6.24
CA ASP A 19 12.76 24.34 -6.81
C ASP A 19 11.56 23.45 -7.11
N LYS A 20 11.72 22.12 -7.08
CA LYS A 20 10.66 21.14 -7.33
C LYS A 20 9.99 20.67 -6.05
N GLY A 21 8.76 20.19 -6.16
CA GLY A 21 8.14 19.43 -5.06
C GLY A 21 8.89 18.11 -4.80
N GLN A 22 9.03 17.71 -3.54
CA GLN A 22 9.62 16.42 -3.19
C GLN A 22 8.58 15.31 -3.30
N PHE A 23 8.95 14.24 -4.01
CA PHE A 23 8.30 12.94 -3.90
C PHE A 23 9.25 11.99 -3.17
N LEU A 24 8.87 11.52 -1.98
CA LEU A 24 9.70 10.65 -1.16
C LEU A 24 9.46 9.19 -1.56
N ALA A 25 10.44 8.58 -2.20
CA ALA A 25 10.44 7.15 -2.53
C ALA A 25 11.14 6.34 -1.42
N GLY A 26 10.88 5.04 -1.39
CA GLY A 26 11.41 4.16 -0.35
C GLY A 26 12.79 3.59 -0.65
N ASP A 27 12.90 2.26 -0.56
CA ASP A 27 14.14 1.52 -0.80
C ASP A 27 14.49 1.48 -2.29
N PRO A 28 15.72 1.78 -2.68
CA PRO A 28 16.14 1.73 -4.09
C PRO A 28 16.02 0.36 -4.75
N SER A 29 15.94 -0.72 -3.97
CA SER A 29 15.76 -2.08 -4.48
C SER A 29 14.32 -2.41 -4.89
N TRP A 30 13.35 -1.60 -4.49
CA TRP A 30 11.97 -1.79 -4.89
C TRP A 30 11.77 -1.52 -6.37
N VAL A 31 10.90 -2.28 -7.01
CA VAL A 31 10.46 -1.96 -8.38
C VAL A 31 9.65 -0.67 -8.35
N GLN A 32 10.17 0.35 -9.02
CA GLN A 32 9.59 1.70 -8.98
C GLN A 32 9.54 2.29 -10.38
N TYR A 33 8.44 2.96 -10.68
CA TYR A 33 8.22 3.73 -11.91
C TYR A 33 7.94 5.20 -11.63
N ASP A 34 8.25 5.67 -10.40
CA ASP A 34 7.91 7.02 -9.93
C ASP A 34 8.51 8.11 -10.82
N GLU A 35 9.78 7.97 -11.23
CA GLU A 35 10.45 8.93 -12.10
C GLU A 35 9.80 9.01 -13.48
N ASP A 36 9.41 7.86 -14.04
CA ASP A 36 8.71 7.80 -15.32
C ASP A 36 7.32 8.41 -15.23
N ILE A 37 6.56 8.03 -14.19
CA ILE A 37 5.21 8.55 -13.93
C ILE A 37 5.25 10.07 -13.77
N ILE A 38 6.17 10.58 -12.97
CA ILE A 38 6.35 12.02 -12.74
C ILE A 38 6.69 12.74 -14.05
N LYS A 39 7.68 12.24 -14.79
CA LYS A 39 8.14 12.82 -16.06
C LYS A 39 7.05 12.79 -17.12
N ASN A 40 6.41 11.63 -17.33
CA ASN A 40 5.46 11.43 -18.42
C ASN A 40 4.10 12.11 -18.17
N ASN A 41 3.79 12.42 -16.92
CA ASN A 41 2.63 13.25 -16.56
C ASN A 41 2.97 14.75 -16.40
N GLY A 42 4.21 15.16 -16.68
CA GLY A 42 4.62 16.55 -16.63
C GLY A 42 4.57 17.18 -15.23
N LEU A 43 4.75 16.37 -14.17
CA LEU A 43 4.71 16.85 -12.79
C LEU A 43 6.05 17.48 -12.38
N ASP A 44 6.00 18.65 -11.77
CA ASP A 44 7.21 19.36 -11.29
C ASP A 44 7.68 18.79 -9.93
N LEU A 45 7.93 17.51 -9.90
CA LEU A 45 8.39 16.76 -8.74
C LEU A 45 9.82 16.24 -8.95
N LYS A 46 10.53 16.08 -7.84
CA LYS A 46 11.82 15.38 -7.77
C LYS A 46 11.70 14.19 -6.84
N VAL A 47 12.07 13.01 -7.32
CA VAL A 47 12.17 11.82 -6.49
C VAL A 47 13.38 11.95 -5.57
N VAL A 48 13.13 11.82 -4.27
CA VAL A 48 14.14 11.74 -3.21
C VAL A 48 13.99 10.39 -2.54
N ARG A 49 15.07 9.61 -2.47
CA ARG A 49 15.02 8.25 -1.94
C ARG A 49 15.35 8.23 -0.45
N ALA A 50 14.45 7.75 0.36
CA ALA A 50 14.67 7.60 1.81
C ALA A 50 15.68 6.49 2.16
N GLY A 51 15.86 5.53 1.26
CA GLY A 51 16.81 4.41 1.42
C GLY A 51 16.24 3.17 2.12
N SER A 52 15.13 3.30 2.84
CA SER A 52 14.44 2.16 3.47
C SER A 52 12.99 2.52 3.80
N GLU A 53 12.16 1.49 4.05
CA GLU A 53 10.81 1.67 4.57
C GLU A 53 10.80 2.46 5.89
N GLN A 54 11.67 2.09 6.82
CA GLN A 54 11.79 2.74 8.14
C GLN A 54 12.10 4.22 8.02
N ALA A 55 12.91 4.62 7.03
CA ALA A 55 13.23 6.03 6.78
C ALA A 55 12.00 6.79 6.24
N VAL A 56 11.19 6.18 5.36
CA VAL A 56 9.91 6.77 4.92
C VAL A 56 8.96 6.94 6.10
N LEU A 57 8.82 5.91 6.95
CA LEU A 57 7.97 5.97 8.14
C LEU A 57 8.42 7.06 9.13
N ALA A 58 9.73 7.23 9.33
CA ALA A 58 10.27 8.29 10.18
C ALA A 58 10.01 9.68 9.60
N ALA A 59 10.16 9.84 8.28
CA ALA A 59 9.85 11.11 7.60
C ALA A 59 8.35 11.45 7.68
N LEU A 60 7.48 10.45 7.49
CA LEU A 60 6.03 10.61 7.64
C LEU A 60 5.66 11.04 9.06
N ASP A 61 6.19 10.36 10.07
CA ASP A 61 5.93 10.68 11.49
C ASP A 61 6.36 12.10 11.84
N ALA A 62 7.54 12.50 11.37
CA ALA A 62 8.06 13.84 11.58
C ALA A 62 7.22 14.92 10.88
N ALA A 63 6.82 14.71 9.63
CA ALA A 63 5.98 15.66 8.89
C ALA A 63 4.59 15.77 9.51
N TYR A 64 3.96 14.65 9.81
CA TYR A 64 2.62 14.59 10.40
C TYR A 64 2.58 15.28 11.78
N SER A 65 3.56 15.02 12.65
CA SER A 65 3.69 15.66 13.96
C SER A 65 3.84 17.17 13.88
N ARG A 66 4.48 17.66 12.82
CA ARG A 66 4.67 19.10 12.56
C ARG A 66 3.55 19.73 11.73
N LYS A 67 2.55 18.91 11.31
CA LYS A 67 1.49 19.32 10.38
C LYS A 67 2.05 19.89 9.07
N GLN A 68 3.13 19.31 8.60
CA GLN A 68 3.77 19.65 7.33
C GLN A 68 3.29 18.72 6.21
N PRO A 69 3.10 19.24 5.00
CA PRO A 69 2.77 18.37 3.87
C PRO A 69 3.93 17.42 3.56
N ILE A 70 3.58 16.20 3.17
CA ILE A 70 4.51 15.20 2.69
C ILE A 70 3.85 14.43 1.56
N LEU A 71 4.58 14.21 0.47
CA LEU A 71 4.17 13.38 -0.65
C LEU A 71 5.13 12.22 -0.75
N PHE A 72 4.61 10.98 -0.71
CA PHE A 72 5.45 9.80 -0.65
C PHE A 72 4.78 8.59 -1.31
N TYR A 73 5.60 7.62 -1.71
CA TYR A 73 5.13 6.31 -2.14
C TYR A 73 4.86 5.41 -0.94
N PHE A 74 3.72 4.74 -0.96
CA PHE A 74 3.43 3.66 -0.03
C PHE A 74 2.37 2.72 -0.60
N TRP A 75 2.11 1.62 0.09
CA TRP A 75 1.16 0.58 -0.34
C TRP A 75 0.10 0.28 0.72
N THR A 76 -0.93 -0.43 0.31
CA THR A 76 -1.96 -0.99 1.18
C THR A 76 -2.04 -2.51 0.93
N PRO A 77 -2.29 -3.33 1.98
CA PRO A 77 -2.55 -2.96 3.38
C PRO A 77 -1.28 -2.71 4.19
N HIS A 78 -1.28 -1.68 5.04
CA HIS A 78 -0.18 -1.37 5.98
C HIS A 78 -0.71 -0.63 7.21
N SER A 79 0.00 -0.73 8.36
CA SER A 79 -0.40 -0.11 9.63
C SER A 79 -0.48 1.42 9.61
N ILE A 80 0.23 2.09 8.70
CA ILE A 80 0.16 3.56 8.54
C ILE A 80 -1.25 4.04 8.26
N HIS A 81 -2.05 3.26 7.56
CA HIS A 81 -3.45 3.59 7.24
C HIS A 81 -4.38 3.51 8.45
N ALA A 82 -3.94 2.87 9.54
CA ALA A 82 -4.64 2.90 10.83
C ALA A 82 -4.13 4.03 11.74
N LYS A 83 -2.88 4.49 11.52
CA LYS A 83 -2.23 5.50 12.36
C LYS A 83 -2.44 6.94 11.87
N TYR A 84 -2.47 7.13 10.55
CA TYR A 84 -2.51 8.45 9.92
C TYR A 84 -3.71 8.59 8.99
N ASP A 85 -4.28 9.78 8.94
CA ASP A 85 -5.26 10.15 7.91
C ASP A 85 -4.50 10.60 6.66
N LEU A 86 -4.46 9.72 5.66
CA LEU A 86 -3.70 9.88 4.42
C LEU A 86 -4.65 10.01 3.23
N THR A 87 -4.32 10.87 2.30
CA THR A 87 -5.05 11.05 1.05
C THR A 87 -4.28 10.46 -0.11
N ALA A 88 -4.89 9.51 -0.81
CA ALA A 88 -4.31 8.97 -2.04
C ALA A 88 -4.41 9.99 -3.18
N VAL A 89 -3.27 10.26 -3.83
CA VAL A 89 -3.22 11.05 -5.06
C VAL A 89 -3.58 10.16 -6.23
N LYS A 90 -4.62 10.53 -6.97
CA LYS A 90 -5.07 9.75 -8.13
C LYS A 90 -4.17 10.01 -9.33
N LEU A 91 -3.65 8.94 -9.87
CA LEU A 91 -2.97 8.88 -11.16
C LEU A 91 -3.91 8.40 -12.26
N PRO A 92 -3.56 8.53 -13.54
CA PRO A 92 -4.28 7.83 -14.62
C PRO A 92 -4.36 6.33 -14.34
N GLU A 93 -5.49 5.71 -14.64
CA GLU A 93 -5.69 4.29 -14.32
C GLU A 93 -4.66 3.39 -14.98
N TYR A 94 -4.26 2.34 -14.27
CA TYR A 94 -3.39 1.28 -14.80
C TYR A 94 -4.00 0.63 -16.04
N THR A 95 -3.16 0.42 -17.05
CA THR A 95 -3.46 -0.44 -18.20
C THR A 95 -2.25 -1.28 -18.58
N GLU A 96 -2.47 -2.48 -19.10
CA GLU A 96 -1.36 -3.32 -19.61
C GLU A 96 -0.57 -2.61 -20.71
N GLN A 97 -1.23 -1.81 -21.53
CA GLN A 97 -0.59 -1.04 -22.60
C GLN A 97 0.34 0.05 -22.06
N CYS A 98 -0.04 0.71 -20.95
CA CYS A 98 0.83 1.67 -20.28
C CYS A 98 2.12 1.00 -19.80
N TYR A 99 2.03 -0.17 -19.21
CA TYR A 99 3.18 -0.92 -18.71
C TYR A 99 3.97 -1.68 -19.79
N ALA A 100 3.41 -1.86 -20.97
CA ALA A 100 4.15 -2.42 -22.11
C ALA A 100 5.38 -1.58 -22.50
N THR A 101 5.38 -0.29 -22.14
CA THR A 101 6.48 0.64 -22.39
C THR A 101 7.43 0.83 -21.20
N ALA A 102 7.27 0.05 -20.13
CA ALA A 102 8.06 0.20 -18.89
C ALA A 102 9.58 0.09 -19.12
N SER A 103 10.03 -0.83 -19.99
CA SER A 103 11.44 -1.01 -20.32
C SER A 103 12.08 0.18 -21.05
N SER A 104 11.26 1.06 -21.64
CA SER A 104 11.70 2.28 -22.34
C SER A 104 11.39 3.57 -21.57
N GLY A 105 10.97 3.48 -20.30
CA GLY A 105 10.65 4.65 -19.48
C GLY A 105 9.33 5.33 -19.86
N GLY A 106 8.38 4.59 -20.42
CA GLY A 106 7.12 5.15 -20.93
C GLY A 106 5.93 5.09 -19.96
N VAL A 107 6.11 4.61 -18.72
CA VAL A 107 5.01 4.49 -17.76
C VAL A 107 4.49 5.87 -17.36
N ASN A 108 3.18 6.07 -17.53
CA ASN A 108 2.48 7.32 -17.21
C ASN A 108 1.16 7.12 -16.46
N CYS A 109 0.91 5.93 -15.96
CA CYS A 109 -0.29 5.53 -15.22
C CYS A 109 0.05 4.96 -13.85
N ASP A 110 -0.99 4.70 -13.05
CA ASP A 110 -0.87 4.15 -11.71
C ASP A 110 -0.26 2.75 -11.69
N TYR A 111 0.17 2.31 -10.54
CA TYR A 111 0.64 0.95 -10.33
C TYR A 111 -0.49 -0.07 -10.53
N PRO A 112 -0.17 -1.30 -10.98
CA PRO A 112 -1.16 -2.37 -11.02
C PRO A 112 -1.65 -2.70 -9.61
N LYS A 113 -2.90 -3.13 -9.51
CA LYS A 113 -3.41 -3.66 -8.24
C LYS A 113 -2.66 -4.93 -7.88
N ASP A 114 -2.07 -4.93 -6.70
CA ASP A 114 -1.44 -6.12 -6.15
C ASP A 114 -2.51 -7.03 -5.52
N VAL A 115 -2.71 -8.18 -6.14
CA VAL A 115 -3.74 -9.13 -5.72
C VAL A 115 -3.17 -10.09 -4.70
N LEU A 116 -3.63 -9.99 -3.46
CA LEU A 116 -3.31 -10.95 -2.41
C LEU A 116 -4.15 -12.22 -2.57
N PHE A 117 -3.50 -13.37 -2.58
CA PHE A 117 -4.16 -14.66 -2.73
C PHE A 117 -3.62 -15.71 -1.75
N LYS A 118 -4.44 -16.70 -1.49
CA LYS A 118 -4.07 -17.84 -0.65
C LYS A 118 -3.46 -18.92 -1.51
N ILE A 119 -2.40 -19.52 -1.03
CA ILE A 119 -1.78 -20.70 -1.65
C ILE A 119 -1.94 -21.91 -0.75
N ALA A 120 -2.13 -23.07 -1.37
CA ALA A 120 -2.24 -24.35 -0.67
C ALA A 120 -1.56 -25.44 -1.49
N TRP A 121 -1.25 -26.55 -0.82
CA TRP A 121 -0.78 -27.73 -1.50
C TRP A 121 -1.77 -28.19 -2.58
N ALA A 122 -1.28 -28.51 -3.78
CA ALA A 122 -2.11 -28.79 -4.94
C ALA A 122 -3.10 -29.96 -4.73
N ASP A 123 -2.71 -30.96 -3.92
CA ASP A 123 -3.54 -32.14 -3.61
C ASP A 123 -4.46 -31.95 -2.39
N LEU A 124 -4.46 -30.76 -1.76
CA LEU A 124 -5.28 -30.47 -0.57
C LEU A 124 -6.77 -30.72 -0.85
N LYS A 125 -7.24 -30.38 -2.05
CA LYS A 125 -8.63 -30.58 -2.46
C LYS A 125 -9.08 -32.03 -2.43
N ASN A 126 -8.15 -33.00 -2.63
CA ASN A 126 -8.41 -34.44 -2.63
C ASN A 126 -8.20 -35.04 -1.24
N LYS A 127 -7.21 -34.56 -0.48
CA LYS A 127 -6.82 -35.13 0.82
C LYS A 127 -7.62 -34.59 2.00
N ALA A 128 -8.03 -33.30 1.90
CA ALA A 128 -8.82 -32.62 2.93
C ALA A 128 -9.78 -31.61 2.28
N PRO A 129 -10.85 -32.10 1.61
CA PRO A 129 -11.76 -31.24 0.83
C PRO A 129 -12.40 -30.13 1.66
N ASP A 130 -12.76 -30.43 2.93
CA ASP A 130 -13.34 -29.41 3.82
C ASP A 130 -12.34 -28.29 4.14
N ALA A 131 -11.07 -28.64 4.39
CA ALA A 131 -10.02 -27.64 4.61
C ALA A 131 -9.77 -26.80 3.35
N TYR A 132 -9.77 -27.43 2.19
CA TYR A 132 -9.67 -26.71 0.91
C TYR A 132 -10.84 -25.76 0.71
N GLN A 133 -12.07 -26.22 0.97
CA GLN A 133 -13.26 -25.38 0.82
C GLN A 133 -13.25 -24.22 1.84
N PHE A 134 -12.82 -24.46 3.08
CA PHE A 134 -12.63 -23.41 4.07
C PHE A 134 -11.67 -22.32 3.57
N LEU A 135 -10.48 -22.73 3.09
CA LEU A 135 -9.51 -21.78 2.54
C LEU A 135 -10.05 -21.01 1.32
N LYS A 136 -10.85 -21.66 0.49
CA LYS A 136 -11.50 -21.04 -0.66
C LYS A 136 -12.53 -20.00 -0.24
N ASN A 137 -13.33 -20.29 0.77
CA ASN A 137 -14.36 -19.40 1.31
C ASN A 137 -13.79 -18.26 2.13
N MET A 138 -12.59 -18.44 2.72
CA MET A 138 -11.96 -17.45 3.58
C MET A 138 -11.75 -16.13 2.84
N GLN A 139 -12.39 -15.07 3.32
CA GLN A 139 -12.27 -13.71 2.78
C GLN A 139 -12.32 -12.70 3.92
N TYR A 140 -11.44 -11.74 3.87
CA TYR A 140 -11.43 -10.57 4.74
C TYR A 140 -11.02 -9.35 3.92
N THR A 141 -11.35 -8.17 4.40
CA THR A 141 -11.11 -6.91 3.69
C THR A 141 -9.72 -6.35 4.00
N ASP A 142 -9.26 -5.41 3.17
CA ASP A 142 -8.04 -4.63 3.46
C ASP A 142 -8.14 -3.95 4.83
N LYS A 143 -9.32 -3.46 5.20
CA LYS A 143 -9.57 -2.86 6.51
C LYS A 143 -9.34 -3.84 7.66
N ASP A 144 -9.78 -5.08 7.50
CA ASP A 144 -9.54 -6.13 8.51
C ASP A 144 -8.05 -6.42 8.64
N GLN A 145 -7.36 -6.52 7.51
CA GLN A 145 -5.92 -6.77 7.48
C GLN A 145 -5.13 -5.62 8.09
N ILE A 146 -5.43 -4.37 7.70
CA ILE A 146 -4.83 -3.17 8.30
C ILE A 146 -5.01 -3.15 9.81
N GLY A 147 -6.21 -3.47 10.30
CA GLY A 147 -6.50 -3.53 11.73
C GLY A 147 -5.69 -4.60 12.48
N MET A 148 -5.52 -5.79 11.88
CA MET A 148 -4.70 -6.85 12.46
C MET A 148 -3.20 -6.49 12.45
N ILE A 149 -2.70 -5.92 11.35
CA ILE A 149 -1.32 -5.44 11.25
C ILE A 149 -1.05 -4.35 12.30
N ALA A 150 -1.95 -3.37 12.41
CA ALA A 150 -1.84 -2.31 13.41
C ALA A 150 -1.81 -2.85 14.84
N SER A 151 -2.63 -3.85 15.15
CA SER A 151 -2.63 -4.50 16.47
C SER A 151 -1.26 -5.12 16.80
N VAL A 152 -0.56 -5.67 15.82
CA VAL A 152 0.78 -6.24 16.02
C VAL A 152 1.84 -5.12 16.09
N GLU A 153 1.85 -4.22 15.12
CA GLU A 153 2.93 -3.24 14.96
C GLU A 153 2.81 -2.04 15.90
N LEU A 154 1.58 -1.56 16.14
CA LEU A 154 1.34 -0.38 16.98
C LEU A 154 1.03 -0.77 18.42
N ASP A 155 0.08 -1.71 18.63
CA ASP A 155 -0.36 -2.14 19.97
C ASP A 155 0.57 -3.19 20.58
N LYS A 156 1.57 -3.66 19.87
CA LYS A 156 2.56 -4.65 20.33
C LYS A 156 1.98 -6.01 20.73
N LYS A 157 0.83 -6.36 20.20
CA LYS A 157 0.24 -7.70 20.38
C LYS A 157 0.99 -8.74 19.57
N THR A 158 0.89 -10.00 20.00
CA THR A 158 1.35 -11.10 19.14
C THR A 158 0.39 -11.28 17.96
N ALA A 159 0.83 -11.87 16.86
CA ALA A 159 -0.01 -12.18 15.71
C ALA A 159 -1.19 -13.07 16.12
N GLU A 160 -0.98 -14.02 17.05
CA GLU A 160 -2.03 -14.87 17.59
C GLU A 160 -3.10 -14.06 18.35
N GLN A 161 -2.69 -13.13 19.20
CA GLN A 161 -3.62 -12.25 19.92
C GLN A 161 -4.43 -11.39 18.95
N ALA A 162 -3.79 -10.78 17.95
CA ALA A 162 -4.48 -9.97 16.94
C ALA A 162 -5.50 -10.81 16.15
N ALA A 163 -5.13 -12.03 15.75
CA ALA A 163 -6.04 -12.94 15.07
C ALA A 163 -7.22 -13.39 15.95
N ARG A 164 -6.98 -13.73 17.22
CA ARG A 164 -8.05 -14.10 18.18
C ARG A 164 -9.00 -12.95 18.43
N ASP A 165 -8.50 -11.73 18.59
CA ASP A 165 -9.30 -10.53 18.76
C ASP A 165 -10.19 -10.28 17.53
N TRP A 166 -9.63 -10.46 16.35
CA TRP A 166 -10.40 -10.33 15.10
C TRP A 166 -11.50 -11.39 15.01
N ILE A 167 -11.15 -12.67 15.24
CA ILE A 167 -12.10 -13.80 15.24
C ILE A 167 -13.27 -13.54 16.19
N SER A 168 -12.99 -13.07 17.42
CA SER A 168 -14.02 -12.81 18.43
C SER A 168 -15.02 -11.72 18.02
N LYS A 169 -14.58 -10.75 17.22
CA LYS A 169 -15.38 -9.60 16.77
C LYS A 169 -16.08 -9.82 15.43
N ASN A 170 -15.66 -10.83 14.66
CA ASN A 170 -16.12 -11.04 13.28
C ASN A 170 -16.75 -12.43 13.10
N GLU A 171 -17.49 -12.90 14.10
CA GLU A 171 -18.09 -14.24 14.08
C GLU A 171 -19.03 -14.45 12.88
N SER A 172 -19.81 -13.44 12.52
CA SER A 172 -20.71 -13.48 11.35
C SER A 172 -19.95 -13.59 10.02
N VAL A 173 -18.70 -13.16 9.96
CA VAL A 173 -17.84 -13.24 8.77
C VAL A 173 -17.22 -14.64 8.68
N TRP A 174 -16.44 -15.05 9.67
CA TRP A 174 -15.67 -16.30 9.57
C TRP A 174 -16.55 -17.56 9.63
N LYS A 175 -17.73 -17.51 10.22
CA LYS A 175 -18.67 -18.66 10.18
C LYS A 175 -19.08 -19.01 8.76
N THR A 176 -19.12 -18.06 7.84
CA THR A 176 -19.41 -18.31 6.41
C THR A 176 -18.29 -19.06 5.69
N TRP A 177 -17.10 -19.13 6.29
CA TRP A 177 -15.98 -19.86 5.71
C TRP A 177 -16.06 -21.38 5.96
N ILE A 178 -16.81 -21.78 7.00
CA ILE A 178 -16.97 -23.18 7.37
C ILE A 178 -17.87 -23.84 6.32
N PRO A 179 -17.42 -24.92 5.66
CA PRO A 179 -18.25 -25.65 4.72
C PRO A 179 -19.50 -26.19 5.38
N ALA A 180 -20.63 -26.14 4.67
CA ALA A 180 -21.83 -26.87 5.10
C ALA A 180 -21.54 -28.39 5.08
N LYS A 181 -21.98 -29.09 6.12
CA LYS A 181 -21.88 -30.52 6.17
C LYS A 181 -22.89 -31.17 5.25
#